data_ed9f0f272ff9f613e87a7c0daed6682a
#
_entry.id   ed9f0f272ff9f613e87a7c0daed6682a
#
_cell.length_a   1.000
_cell.length_b   1.000
_cell.length_c   1.000
_cell.angle_alpha   90.00
_cell.angle_beta   90.00
_cell.angle_gamma   90.00
#
_symmetry.space_group_name_H-M   'P 1'
#
loop_
_entity.id
_entity.type
_entity.pdbx_description
1 polymer ?
#
loop_
_entity_poly.entity_id
_entity_poly.type
_entity_poly.pdbx_seq_one_letter_code
_entity_poly.pdbx_strand_id
1 'polypeptide(L)'
;MICDCCGKKKRLLDMFYSMGDGQSKINLCSECQYVARRMELDLQGGEKELYDLHRYQLRKRAKAPTEAFCLWQRELDSKIQ
;
A
#
# COMPACT_ATOMS: atom_id res chain seq x y z
N MET A 1 -14.60 -2.66 8.50
CA MET A 1 -13.22 -2.50 8.00
C MET A 1 -13.26 -2.02 6.56
N ILE A 2 -12.41 -1.07 6.23
CA ILE A 2 -12.28 -0.56 4.87
C ILE A 2 -10.82 -0.65 4.43
N CYS A 3 -10.62 -0.67 3.11
CA CYS A 3 -9.27 -0.60 2.54
C CYS A 3 -8.72 0.81 2.73
N ASP A 4 -7.55 0.93 3.34
CA ASP A 4 -6.93 2.24 3.62
C ASP A 4 -6.44 2.96 2.35
N CYS A 5 -6.48 2.29 1.22
CA CYS A 5 -6.09 2.86 -0.07
C CYS A 5 -7.30 3.23 -0.92
N CYS A 6 -8.10 2.26 -1.34
CA CYS A 6 -9.20 2.51 -2.27
C CYS A 6 -10.55 2.75 -1.60
N GLY A 7 -10.66 2.52 -0.29
CA GLY A 7 -11.88 2.73 0.46
C GLY A 7 -12.92 1.62 0.35
N LYS A 8 -12.58 0.52 -0.29
CA LYS A 8 -13.49 -0.61 -0.43
C LYS A 8 -13.87 -1.16 0.94
N LYS A 9 -15.18 -1.39 1.15
CA LYS A 9 -15.66 -2.00 2.39
C LYS A 9 -15.44 -3.51 2.34
N LYS A 10 -14.97 -4.08 3.45
CA LYS A 10 -14.80 -5.53 3.55
C LYS A 10 -16.15 -6.21 3.62
N ARG A 11 -16.37 -7.17 2.73
CA ARG A 11 -17.54 -8.06 2.76
C ARG A 11 -17.14 -9.39 3.35
N LEU A 12 -18.14 -10.25 3.58
CA LEU A 12 -17.93 -11.51 4.30
C LEU A 12 -16.80 -12.39 3.74
N LEU A 13 -16.71 -12.47 2.42
CA LEU A 13 -15.72 -13.35 1.77
C LEU A 13 -14.48 -12.59 1.27
N ASP A 14 -14.40 -11.28 1.52
CA ASP A 14 -13.25 -10.51 1.09
C ASP A 14 -12.04 -10.76 2.00
N MET A 15 -10.89 -10.89 1.40
CA MET A 15 -9.62 -11.02 2.12
C MET A 15 -8.96 -9.66 2.23
N PHE A 16 -8.68 -9.22 3.45
CA PHE A 16 -7.93 -7.99 3.71
C PHE A 16 -6.62 -8.35 4.42
N TYR A 17 -5.60 -7.57 4.19
CA TYR A 17 -4.25 -7.81 4.70
C TYR A 17 -3.73 -6.60 5.45
N SER A 18 -3.07 -6.82 6.57
CA SER A 18 -2.44 -5.75 7.34
C SER A 18 -0.98 -5.60 6.91
N MET A 19 -0.54 -4.35 6.81
CA MET A 19 0.84 -4.00 6.48
C MET A 19 1.26 -2.81 7.32
N GLY A 20 2.57 -2.61 7.46
CA GLY A 20 3.11 -1.49 8.22
C GLY A 20 3.10 -1.70 9.71
N ASP A 21 3.56 -0.70 10.46
CA ASP A 21 3.71 -0.75 11.90
C ASP A 21 3.20 0.53 12.56
N GLY A 22 2.73 0.40 13.80
CA GLY A 22 2.38 1.55 14.62
C GLY A 22 1.38 2.47 13.94
N GLN A 23 1.74 3.73 13.78
CA GLN A 23 0.84 4.74 13.19
C GLN A 23 0.67 4.58 11.69
N SER A 24 1.56 3.84 11.04
CA SER A 24 1.47 3.56 9.61
C SER A 24 0.91 2.17 9.32
N LYS A 25 0.30 1.52 10.31
CA LYS A 25 -0.35 0.23 10.10
C LYS A 25 -1.62 0.43 9.28
N ILE A 26 -1.73 -0.31 8.17
CA ILE A 26 -2.84 -0.18 7.23
C ILE A 26 -3.46 -1.54 6.94
N ASN A 27 -4.73 -1.51 6.55
CA ASN A 27 -5.44 -2.71 6.09
C ASN A 27 -5.83 -2.49 4.63
N LEU A 28 -5.45 -3.41 3.77
CA LEU A 28 -5.66 -3.28 2.34
C LEU A 28 -6.45 -4.46 1.80
N CYS A 29 -7.32 -4.19 0.82
CA CYS A 29 -7.97 -5.27 0.08
C CYS A 29 -6.91 -6.02 -0.73
N SER A 30 -7.26 -7.20 -1.23
CA SER A 30 -6.28 -8.07 -1.90
C SER A 30 -5.62 -7.40 -3.11
N GLU A 31 -6.37 -6.62 -3.87
CA GLU A 31 -5.82 -5.95 -5.05
C GLU A 31 -4.83 -4.85 -4.69
N CYS A 32 -5.18 -4.01 -3.71
CA CYS A 32 -4.27 -2.96 -3.26
C CYS A 32 -3.05 -3.55 -2.57
N GLN A 33 -3.26 -4.60 -1.76
CA GLN A 33 -2.17 -5.28 -1.07
C GLN A 33 -1.17 -5.89 -2.05
N TYR A 34 -1.66 -6.45 -3.14
CA TYR A 34 -0.78 -7.04 -4.15
C TYR A 34 0.23 -6.01 -4.67
N VAL A 35 -0.24 -4.83 -5.01
CA VAL A 35 0.63 -3.75 -5.51
C VAL A 35 1.54 -3.22 -4.41
N ALA A 36 0.99 -3.00 -3.21
CA ALA A 36 1.76 -2.49 -2.08
C ALA A 36 2.89 -3.46 -1.71
N ARG A 37 2.62 -4.76 -1.74
CA ARG A 37 3.64 -5.76 -1.45
C ARG A 37 4.76 -5.75 -2.49
N ARG A 38 4.40 -5.51 -3.76
CA ARG A 38 5.40 -5.35 -4.81
C ARG A 38 6.34 -4.19 -4.52
N MET A 39 5.79 -3.06 -4.04
CA MET A 39 6.61 -1.92 -3.66
C MET A 39 7.62 -2.28 -2.58
N GLU A 40 7.19 -3.03 -1.57
CA GLU A 40 8.09 -3.46 -0.50
C GLU A 40 9.21 -4.37 -1.03
N LEU A 41 8.86 -5.28 -1.92
CA LEU A 41 9.84 -6.18 -2.53
C LEU A 41 10.84 -5.41 -3.41
N ASP A 42 10.35 -4.44 -4.17
CA ASP A 42 11.20 -3.59 -5.00
C ASP A 42 12.19 -2.81 -4.14
N LEU A 43 11.71 -2.31 -3.00
CA LEU A 43 12.55 -1.59 -2.06
C LEU A 43 13.67 -2.48 -1.53
N GLN A 44 13.34 -3.71 -1.15
CA GLN A 44 14.32 -4.67 -0.65
C GLN A 44 15.38 -5.02 -1.70
N GLY A 45 14.97 -5.11 -2.96
CA GLY A 45 15.86 -5.44 -4.06
C GLY A 45 16.58 -4.26 -4.67
N GLY A 46 16.30 -3.03 -4.22
CA GLY A 46 16.90 -1.84 -4.78
C GLY A 46 16.42 -1.52 -6.20
N GLU A 47 15.23 -2.01 -6.57
CA GLU A 47 14.67 -1.87 -7.92
C GLU A 47 13.84 -0.58 -8.02
N LYS A 48 14.54 0.54 -8.14
CA LYS A 48 13.88 1.86 -8.11
C LYS A 48 12.86 2.05 -9.24
N GLU A 49 13.18 1.59 -10.43
CA GLU A 49 12.27 1.75 -11.57
C GLU A 49 10.98 0.96 -11.37
N LEU A 50 11.08 -0.28 -10.87
CA LEU A 50 9.91 -1.08 -10.55
C LEU A 50 9.13 -0.47 -9.40
N TYR A 51 9.84 0.05 -8.40
CA TYR A 51 9.20 0.75 -7.29
C TYR A 51 8.35 1.91 -7.79
N ASP A 52 8.92 2.75 -8.66
CA ASP A 52 8.21 3.90 -9.22
C ASP A 52 6.97 3.47 -10.01
N LEU A 53 7.08 2.39 -10.78
CA LEU A 53 5.96 1.86 -11.55
C LEU A 53 4.84 1.39 -10.63
N HIS A 54 5.17 0.58 -9.62
CA HIS A 54 4.16 0.05 -8.69
C HIS A 54 3.58 1.16 -7.83
N ARG A 55 4.40 2.15 -7.45
CA ARG A 55 3.92 3.31 -6.71
C ARG A 55 2.87 4.06 -7.51
N TYR A 56 3.12 4.26 -8.80
CA TYR A 56 2.17 4.91 -9.69
C TYR A 56 0.86 4.12 -9.77
N GLN A 57 0.97 2.80 -9.94
CA GLN A 57 -0.22 1.93 -10.00
C GLN A 57 -1.03 2.01 -8.70
N LEU A 58 -0.37 1.99 -7.57
CA LEU A 58 -1.05 2.06 -6.28
C LEU A 58 -1.73 3.41 -6.08
N ARG A 59 -1.09 4.50 -6.50
CA ARG A 59 -1.70 5.84 -6.42
C ARG A 59 -2.95 5.94 -7.27
N LYS A 60 -2.99 5.28 -8.41
CA LYS A 60 -4.19 5.25 -9.25
C LYS A 60 -5.33 4.52 -8.56
N ARG A 61 -5.02 3.57 -7.69
CA ARG A 61 -6.03 2.86 -6.91
C ARG A 61 -6.45 3.60 -5.64
N ALA A 62 -5.69 4.63 -5.24
CA ALA A 62 -5.91 5.36 -3.99
C ALA A 62 -7.08 6.33 -4.12
N LYS A 63 -8.30 5.79 -4.15
CA LYS A 63 -9.53 6.57 -4.28
C LYS A 63 -9.92 7.26 -2.97
N ALA A 64 -9.57 6.66 -1.84
CA ALA A 64 -9.90 7.19 -0.52
C ALA A 64 -8.78 6.87 0.47
N PRO A 65 -7.56 7.38 0.22
CA PRO A 65 -6.42 7.06 1.09
C PRO A 65 -6.60 7.65 2.48
N THR A 66 -6.31 6.85 3.50
CA THR A 66 -6.34 7.30 4.88
C THR A 66 -5.01 7.96 5.25
N GLU A 67 -5.01 8.64 6.39
CA GLU A 67 -3.78 9.24 6.93
C GLU A 67 -2.70 8.17 7.15
N ALA A 68 -3.09 7.02 7.69
CA ALA A 68 -2.16 5.92 7.92
C ALA A 68 -1.54 5.42 6.60
N PHE A 69 -2.32 5.35 5.55
CA PHE A 69 -1.82 4.95 4.23
C PHE A 69 -0.78 5.97 3.72
N CYS A 70 -1.07 7.25 3.87
CA CYS A 70 -0.15 8.31 3.44
C CYS A 70 1.16 8.24 4.22
N LEU A 71 1.09 7.98 5.54
CA LEU A 71 2.28 7.79 6.36
C LEU A 71 3.10 6.59 5.90
N TRP A 72 2.42 5.46 5.66
CA TRP A 72 3.08 4.26 5.17
C TRP A 72 3.83 4.52 3.87
N GLN A 73 3.18 5.20 2.93
CA GLN A 73 3.79 5.50 1.64
C GLN A 73 5.01 6.43 1.78
N ARG A 74 4.89 7.44 2.63
CA ARG A 74 6.01 8.36 2.87
C ARG A 74 7.21 7.66 3.50
N GLU A 75 6.94 6.72 4.41
CA GLU A 75 8.02 5.96 5.04
C GLU A 75 8.77 5.10 4.00
N LEU A 76 8.03 4.45 3.10
CA LEU A 76 8.67 3.71 2.02
C LEU A 76 9.45 4.62 1.07
N ASP A 77 8.86 5.75 0.69
CA ASP A 77 9.52 6.72 -0.20
C ASP A 77 10.84 7.21 0.39
N SER A 78 10.90 7.35 1.71
CA SER A 78 12.12 7.83 2.37
C SER A 78 13.25 6.78 2.36
N LYS A 79 12.93 5.53 2.13
CA LYS A 79 13.90 4.44 2.13
C LYS A 79 14.46 4.14 0.74
N ILE A 80 13.74 4.51 -0.32
CA ILE A 80 14.21 4.29 -1.69
C ILE A 80 15.03 5.49 -2.13
N GLN A 81 16.21 5.23 -2.64
CA GLN A 81 17.14 6.29 -3.05
C GLN A 81 17.27 6.34 -4.55
#